data_32aab3c918ba1dc6d78f1c1488454c67
#
_entry.id   32aab3c918ba1dc6d78f1c1488454c67
#
_cell.length_a   1.000
_cell.length_b   1.000
_cell.length_c   1.000
_cell.angle_alpha   90.00
_cell.angle_beta   90.00
_cell.angle_gamma   90.00
#
_symmetry.space_group_name_H-M   'P 1'
#
loop_
_entity.id
_entity.type
_entity.pdbx_description
1 polymer ?
#
loop_
_entity_poly.entity_id
_entity_poly.type
_entity_poly.pdbx_seq_one_letter_code
_entity_poly.pdbx_strand_id
1 'polypeptide(L)'
;MSAFKWNRLYQMVEAQSVTSVFTQGVNRHADDKGLNLPKELIGKVQSIINNKTVARHNIVNMKVHLANGFLNRRLGKVFHDERHSIDTSTETMNLLRIIIFNVDAMLNQGMSLDGIIQLGEYLRTKGDKVDFVKLDAWLTRLHMQDMAQLEGSILIAVFGFEQDEIPFVQKVEKDAYKLTLRSISYLAKDTAKEWHFRQNNAGFLQNNSAVLRRNLRRSIRYIGYAPLETISNFFSNFARSLQEIEE
;
A
#
# COMPACT_ATOMS: atom_id res chain seq x y z
N MET A 1 -11.13 24.92 -5.90
CA MET A 1 -11.57 23.75 -6.72
C MET A 1 -13.10 23.76 -6.83
N SER A 2 -13.71 23.14 -7.89
CA SER A 2 -15.18 22.95 -7.94
C SER A 2 -15.60 21.83 -6.97
N ALA A 3 -16.87 21.84 -6.52
CA ALA A 3 -17.42 20.80 -5.65
C ALA A 3 -17.24 19.38 -6.24
N PHE A 4 -17.41 19.23 -7.55
CA PHE A 4 -17.18 17.97 -8.26
C PHE A 4 -15.73 17.46 -8.11
N LYS A 5 -14.75 18.35 -8.25
CA LYS A 5 -13.33 17.98 -8.08
C LYS A 5 -13.01 17.61 -6.64
N TRP A 6 -13.62 18.28 -5.67
CA TRP A 6 -13.47 17.95 -4.25
C TRP A 6 -14.06 16.58 -3.91
N ASN A 7 -15.24 16.26 -4.39
CA ASN A 7 -15.87 14.95 -4.17
C ASN A 7 -15.04 13.83 -4.81
N ARG A 8 -14.53 14.04 -6.01
CA ARG A 8 -13.66 13.07 -6.66
C ARG A 8 -12.35 12.87 -5.90
N LEU A 9 -11.72 13.94 -5.39
CA LEU A 9 -10.55 13.85 -4.55
C LEU A 9 -10.84 13.04 -3.27
N TYR A 10 -11.97 13.33 -2.62
CA TYR A 10 -12.36 12.62 -1.41
C TYR A 10 -12.61 11.13 -1.64
N GLN A 11 -13.23 10.73 -2.75
CA GLN A 11 -13.35 9.33 -3.15
C GLN A 11 -11.98 8.65 -3.32
N MET A 12 -10.99 9.36 -3.87
CA MET A 12 -9.63 8.83 -3.98
C MET A 12 -8.98 8.69 -2.59
N VAL A 13 -9.22 9.64 -1.68
CA VAL A 13 -8.75 9.61 -0.29
C VAL A 13 -9.32 8.40 0.45
N GLU A 14 -10.62 8.13 0.30
CA GLU A 14 -11.28 6.95 0.88
C GLU A 14 -10.72 5.65 0.29
N ALA A 15 -10.61 5.57 -1.03
CA ALA A 15 -10.08 4.40 -1.74
C ALA A 15 -8.61 4.10 -1.38
N GLN A 16 -7.84 5.10 -0.96
CA GLN A 16 -6.44 4.97 -0.53
C GLN A 16 -6.27 4.80 0.98
N SER A 17 -7.38 4.74 1.74
CA SER A 17 -7.37 4.65 3.21
C SER A 17 -6.62 5.77 3.92
N VAL A 18 -6.49 6.95 3.29
CA VAL A 18 -5.77 8.11 3.84
C VAL A 18 -6.68 9.21 4.38
N THR A 19 -7.92 8.86 4.71
CA THR A 19 -8.93 9.81 5.20
C THR A 19 -8.48 10.54 6.45
N SER A 20 -7.79 9.86 7.38
CA SER A 20 -7.25 10.49 8.60
C SER A 20 -6.19 11.54 8.28
N VAL A 21 -5.28 11.26 7.36
CA VAL A 21 -4.22 12.20 6.93
C VAL A 21 -4.83 13.40 6.22
N PHE A 22 -5.77 13.15 5.31
CA PHE A 22 -6.50 14.20 4.61
C PHE A 22 -7.24 15.11 5.60
N THR A 23 -7.96 14.53 6.55
CA THR A 23 -8.70 15.26 7.58
C THR A 23 -7.80 16.12 8.44
N GLN A 24 -6.64 15.58 8.87
CA GLN A 24 -5.65 16.36 9.61
C GLN A 24 -5.08 17.50 8.77
N GLY A 25 -4.80 17.26 7.49
CA GLY A 25 -4.35 18.30 6.55
C GLY A 25 -5.37 19.43 6.40
N VAL A 26 -6.63 19.07 6.17
CA VAL A 26 -7.72 20.05 6.10
C VAL A 26 -7.86 20.86 7.39
N ASN A 27 -7.79 20.19 8.54
CA ASN A 27 -7.89 20.87 9.85
C ASN A 27 -6.74 21.84 10.11
N ARG A 28 -5.50 21.50 9.72
CA ARG A 28 -4.33 22.39 9.83
C ARG A 28 -4.45 23.64 8.96
N HIS A 29 -5.19 23.56 7.88
CA HIS A 29 -5.42 24.65 6.92
C HIS A 29 -6.84 25.22 7.01
N ALA A 30 -7.56 25.03 8.13
CA ALA A 30 -8.93 25.48 8.31
C ALA A 30 -9.08 27.03 8.15
N ASP A 31 -8.05 27.79 8.51
CA ASP A 31 -8.02 29.25 8.42
C ASP A 31 -7.61 29.76 7.02
N ASP A 32 -7.26 28.88 6.10
CA ASP A 32 -6.87 29.26 4.73
C ASP A 32 -8.10 29.62 3.90
N LYS A 33 -8.25 30.90 3.60
CA LYS A 33 -9.33 31.45 2.76
C LYS A 33 -9.34 30.89 1.33
N GLY A 34 -8.22 30.31 0.87
CA GLY A 34 -8.12 29.64 -0.43
C GLY A 34 -8.72 28.22 -0.42
N LEU A 35 -8.94 27.65 0.76
CA LEU A 35 -9.48 26.30 0.95
C LEU A 35 -11.02 26.33 0.84
N ASN A 36 -11.54 26.33 -0.39
CA ASN A 36 -12.98 26.37 -0.65
C ASN A 36 -13.63 24.97 -0.61
N LEU A 37 -13.70 24.34 0.56
CA LEU A 37 -14.35 23.05 0.75
C LEU A 37 -15.87 23.14 0.63
N PRO A 38 -16.53 22.18 -0.05
CA PRO A 38 -17.99 22.06 -0.04
C PRO A 38 -18.52 21.79 1.38
N LYS A 39 -19.68 22.37 1.72
CA LYS A 39 -20.30 22.23 3.06
C LYS A 39 -20.51 20.76 3.47
N GLU A 40 -20.90 19.90 2.51
CA GLU A 40 -21.08 18.46 2.74
C GLU A 40 -19.76 17.78 3.15
N LEU A 41 -18.65 18.17 2.54
CA LEU A 41 -17.35 17.62 2.85
C LEU A 41 -16.83 18.11 4.21
N ILE A 42 -17.10 19.35 4.57
CA ILE A 42 -16.78 19.89 5.90
C ILE A 42 -17.51 19.06 6.97
N GLY A 43 -18.78 18.74 6.79
CA GLY A 43 -19.55 17.91 7.71
C GLY A 43 -18.94 16.51 7.88
N LYS A 44 -18.51 15.86 6.79
CA LYS A 44 -17.83 14.56 6.83
C LYS A 44 -16.49 14.65 7.57
N VAL A 45 -15.67 15.64 7.25
CA VAL A 45 -14.36 15.86 7.91
C VAL A 45 -14.55 16.10 9.41
N GLN A 46 -15.51 16.94 9.82
CA GLN A 46 -15.80 17.18 11.23
C GLN A 46 -16.31 15.96 11.96
N SER A 47 -17.16 15.15 11.34
CA SER A 47 -17.63 13.89 11.94
C SER A 47 -16.48 12.90 12.22
N ILE A 48 -15.50 12.84 11.32
CA ILE A 48 -14.31 12.01 11.48
C ILE A 48 -13.43 12.52 12.63
N ILE A 49 -13.22 13.84 12.72
CA ILE A 49 -12.46 14.46 13.81
C ILE A 49 -13.10 14.17 15.16
N ASN A 50 -14.43 14.37 15.26
CA ASN A 50 -15.18 14.22 16.50
C ASN A 50 -15.24 12.75 16.97
N ASN A 51 -15.35 11.81 16.03
CA ASN A 51 -15.54 10.39 16.38
C ASN A 51 -14.24 9.67 16.77
N LYS A 52 -13.05 10.28 16.62
CA LYS A 52 -11.72 9.65 16.85
C LYS A 52 -11.58 8.24 16.22
N THR A 53 -12.45 7.89 15.27
CA THR A 53 -12.78 6.50 14.92
C THR A 53 -11.99 5.97 13.73
N VAL A 54 -11.15 6.76 13.09
CA VAL A 54 -10.27 6.22 12.06
C VAL A 54 -8.97 5.78 12.73
N ALA A 55 -9.05 4.69 13.49
CA ALA A 55 -7.85 3.98 13.92
C ALA A 55 -7.13 3.50 12.66
N ARG A 56 -6.01 4.10 12.33
CA ARG A 56 -5.11 3.58 11.30
C ARG A 56 -4.74 2.15 11.66
N HIS A 57 -4.80 1.26 10.70
CA HIS A 57 -4.33 -0.10 10.88
C HIS A 57 -2.84 -0.05 11.20
N ASN A 58 -2.45 -0.53 12.38
CA ASN A 58 -1.04 -0.62 12.74
C ASN A 58 -0.43 -1.84 12.05
N ILE A 59 0.21 -1.63 10.90
CA ILE A 59 0.81 -2.68 10.06
C ILE A 59 1.85 -3.49 10.84
N VAL A 60 2.57 -2.86 11.78
CA VAL A 60 3.60 -3.53 12.59
C VAL A 60 3.06 -4.74 13.34
N ASN A 61 1.79 -4.71 13.77
CA ASN A 61 1.15 -5.81 14.50
C ASN A 61 0.46 -6.83 13.58
N MET A 62 0.45 -6.60 12.27
CA MET A 62 -0.20 -7.50 11.33
C MET A 62 0.68 -8.71 11.01
N LYS A 63 0.04 -9.85 10.80
CA LYS A 63 0.70 -11.02 10.26
C LYS A 63 0.89 -10.84 8.76
N VAL A 64 2.13 -10.80 8.32
CA VAL A 64 2.50 -10.70 6.91
C VAL A 64 2.85 -12.06 6.33
N HIS A 65 2.57 -12.25 5.04
CA HIS A 65 2.89 -13.47 4.31
C HIS A 65 3.23 -13.13 2.85
N LEU A 66 3.87 -14.08 2.19
CA LEU A 66 4.14 -14.03 0.76
C LEU A 66 3.38 -15.15 0.05
N ALA A 67 2.88 -14.89 -1.15
CA ALA A 67 2.14 -15.86 -1.96
C ALA A 67 3.05 -16.99 -2.45
N ASN A 68 4.32 -16.71 -2.71
CA ASN A 68 5.30 -17.72 -3.04
C ASN A 68 5.66 -18.54 -1.79
N GLY A 69 5.30 -19.83 -1.77
CA GLY A 69 5.50 -20.71 -0.61
C GLY A 69 6.96 -20.86 -0.17
N PHE A 70 7.92 -20.79 -1.12
CA PHE A 70 9.34 -20.85 -0.80
C PHE A 70 9.83 -19.56 -0.14
N LEU A 71 9.44 -18.39 -0.68
CA LEU A 71 9.77 -17.10 -0.09
C LEU A 71 9.07 -16.92 1.26
N ASN A 72 7.83 -17.40 1.40
CA ASN A 72 7.09 -17.34 2.66
C ASN A 72 7.75 -18.19 3.76
N ARG A 73 8.28 -19.37 3.42
CA ARG A 73 9.10 -20.17 4.36
C ARG A 73 10.38 -19.45 4.77
N ARG A 74 11.06 -18.79 3.82
CA ARG A 74 12.23 -17.96 4.12
C ARG A 74 11.88 -16.79 5.03
N LEU A 75 10.76 -16.11 4.77
CA LEU A 75 10.26 -15.03 5.63
C LEU A 75 10.00 -15.52 7.06
N GLY A 76 9.30 -16.65 7.20
CA GLY A 76 9.09 -17.29 8.49
C GLY A 76 10.41 -17.62 9.22
N LYS A 77 11.41 -18.10 8.49
CA LYS A 77 12.73 -18.38 9.05
C LYS A 77 13.46 -17.09 9.48
N VAL A 78 13.41 -16.02 8.69
CA VAL A 78 13.96 -14.70 9.07
C VAL A 78 13.38 -14.23 10.40
N PHE A 79 12.05 -14.24 10.54
CA PHE A 79 11.40 -13.83 11.78
C PHE A 79 11.67 -14.78 12.97
N HIS A 80 11.83 -16.07 12.71
CA HIS A 80 12.15 -17.03 13.75
C HIS A 80 13.59 -16.83 14.24
N ASP A 81 14.56 -16.80 13.29
CA ASP A 81 15.97 -16.67 13.59
C ASP A 81 16.24 -15.36 14.36
N GLU A 82 15.62 -14.25 13.92
CA GLU A 82 15.82 -12.94 14.57
C GLU A 82 15.26 -12.90 16.00
N ARG A 83 14.10 -13.52 16.27
CA ARG A 83 13.54 -13.57 17.64
C ARG A 83 14.43 -14.35 18.62
N HIS A 84 15.26 -15.26 18.13
CA HIS A 84 16.15 -16.08 18.94
C HIS A 84 17.61 -15.60 18.85
N SER A 85 17.85 -14.47 18.18
CA SER A 85 19.17 -13.84 18.10
C SER A 85 19.51 -13.11 19.39
N ILE A 86 20.79 -13.13 19.78
CA ILE A 86 21.31 -12.35 20.91
C ILE A 86 21.15 -10.85 20.62
N ASP A 87 21.30 -10.45 19.36
CA ASP A 87 21.22 -9.10 18.84
C ASP A 87 19.89 -8.87 18.08
N THR A 88 18.76 -9.05 18.77
CA THR A 88 17.45 -8.89 18.16
C THR A 88 17.16 -7.43 17.81
N SER A 89 16.93 -7.16 16.52
CA SER A 89 16.49 -5.85 16.05
C SER A 89 14.99 -5.85 15.74
N THR A 90 14.20 -5.51 16.76
CA THR A 90 12.73 -5.44 16.63
C THR A 90 12.31 -4.41 15.59
N GLU A 91 12.98 -3.27 15.53
CA GLU A 91 12.68 -2.20 14.59
C GLU A 91 12.96 -2.62 13.15
N THR A 92 14.03 -3.36 12.90
CA THR A 92 14.33 -3.91 11.57
C THR A 92 13.28 -4.94 11.15
N MET A 93 12.85 -5.83 12.05
CA MET A 93 11.76 -6.77 11.78
C MET A 93 10.43 -6.05 11.45
N ASN A 94 10.14 -4.98 12.17
CA ASN A 94 8.93 -4.21 11.94
C ASN A 94 8.97 -3.46 10.62
N LEU A 95 10.11 -2.89 10.24
CA LEU A 95 10.29 -2.27 8.94
C LEU A 95 10.13 -3.30 7.81
N LEU A 96 10.72 -4.48 7.94
CA LEU A 96 10.51 -5.57 6.97
C LEU A 96 9.02 -5.94 6.85
N ARG A 97 8.27 -6.00 7.97
CA ARG A 97 6.83 -6.26 7.94
C ARG A 97 6.06 -5.21 7.13
N ILE A 98 6.38 -3.93 7.33
CA ILE A 98 5.72 -2.85 6.59
C ILE A 98 6.00 -3.00 5.09
N ILE A 99 7.24 -3.25 4.70
CA ILE A 99 7.62 -3.48 3.29
C ILE A 99 6.85 -4.68 2.71
N ILE A 100 6.87 -5.84 3.38
CA ILE A 100 6.17 -7.04 2.88
C ILE A 100 4.66 -6.83 2.82
N PHE A 101 4.06 -6.11 3.78
CA PHE A 101 2.65 -5.75 3.73
C PHE A 101 2.31 -4.88 2.52
N ASN A 102 3.15 -3.90 2.21
CA ASN A 102 2.98 -3.05 1.03
C ASN A 102 3.11 -3.85 -0.27
N VAL A 103 4.06 -4.79 -0.34
CA VAL A 103 4.20 -5.71 -1.49
C VAL A 103 2.92 -6.50 -1.70
N ASP A 104 2.38 -7.13 -0.65
CA ASP A 104 1.12 -7.88 -0.73
C ASP A 104 -0.04 -6.99 -1.18
N ALA A 105 -0.18 -5.81 -0.60
CA ALA A 105 -1.21 -4.84 -0.99
C ALA A 105 -1.07 -4.41 -2.46
N MET A 106 0.15 -4.10 -2.92
CA MET A 106 0.43 -3.71 -4.30
C MET A 106 0.05 -4.79 -5.30
N LEU A 107 0.30 -6.05 -4.98
CA LEU A 107 0.02 -7.19 -5.86
C LEU A 107 -1.46 -7.59 -5.84
N ASN A 108 -2.16 -7.47 -4.72
CA ASN A 108 -3.54 -7.94 -4.56
C ASN A 108 -4.59 -6.84 -4.73
N GLN A 109 -4.37 -5.67 -4.13
CA GLN A 109 -5.37 -4.60 -4.08
C GLN A 109 -4.98 -3.39 -4.95
N GLY A 110 -3.71 -3.24 -5.25
CA GLY A 110 -3.10 -2.06 -5.81
C GLY A 110 -2.37 -1.25 -4.73
N MET A 111 -1.56 -0.29 -5.15
CA MET A 111 -0.79 0.53 -4.24
C MET A 111 -1.72 1.29 -3.28
N SER A 112 -1.51 1.11 -1.98
CA SER A 112 -2.14 1.90 -0.93
C SER A 112 -1.20 3.01 -0.48
N LEU A 113 -1.65 4.26 -0.55
CA LEU A 113 -0.88 5.39 -0.01
C LEU A 113 -0.73 5.31 1.50
N ASP A 114 -1.72 4.74 2.21
CA ASP A 114 -1.63 4.56 3.66
C ASP A 114 -0.43 3.70 4.06
N GLY A 115 -0.21 2.58 3.36
CA GLY A 115 0.95 1.72 3.60
C GLY A 115 2.30 2.43 3.33
N ILE A 116 2.38 3.21 2.25
CA ILE A 116 3.58 4.02 1.95
C ILE A 116 3.79 5.12 2.99
N ILE A 117 2.73 5.79 3.45
CA ILE A 117 2.81 6.80 4.51
C ILE A 117 3.29 6.16 5.82
N GLN A 118 2.76 4.98 6.19
CA GLN A 118 3.22 4.27 7.39
C GLN A 118 4.69 3.87 7.30
N LEU A 119 5.18 3.48 6.10
CA LEU A 119 6.61 3.24 5.86
C LEU A 119 7.43 4.51 6.15
N GLY A 120 7.01 5.65 5.59
CA GLY A 120 7.70 6.93 5.81
C GLY A 120 7.66 7.41 7.26
N GLU A 121 6.51 7.31 7.92
CA GLU A 121 6.37 7.63 9.35
C GLU A 121 7.28 6.74 10.22
N TYR A 122 7.37 5.45 9.87
CA TYR A 122 8.24 4.51 10.59
C TYR A 122 9.72 4.88 10.43
N LEU A 123 10.15 5.17 9.22
CA LEU A 123 11.53 5.58 8.95
C LEU A 123 11.89 6.87 9.71
N ARG A 124 11.03 7.89 9.74
CA ARG A 124 11.28 9.14 10.47
C ARG A 124 11.25 9.00 11.98
N THR A 125 10.51 8.03 12.53
CA THR A 125 10.33 7.87 13.98
C THR A 125 11.21 6.79 14.59
N LYS A 126 11.63 5.80 13.81
CA LYS A 126 12.36 4.61 14.27
C LYS A 126 13.56 4.25 13.40
N GLY A 127 13.81 4.99 12.31
CA GLY A 127 14.87 4.69 11.36
C GLY A 127 16.27 4.65 11.99
N ASP A 128 16.51 5.48 13.00
CA ASP A 128 17.76 5.51 13.79
C ASP A 128 18.05 4.19 14.52
N LYS A 129 17.03 3.36 14.77
CA LYS A 129 17.13 2.05 15.45
C LYS A 129 17.10 0.86 14.50
N VAL A 130 16.98 1.12 13.21
CA VAL A 130 16.94 0.08 12.17
C VAL A 130 18.36 -0.32 11.79
N ASP A 131 18.63 -1.61 11.82
CA ASP A 131 19.84 -2.19 11.22
C ASP A 131 19.59 -2.39 9.70
N PHE A 132 20.00 -1.41 8.91
CA PHE A 132 19.80 -1.44 7.45
C PHE A 132 20.69 -2.52 6.77
N VAL A 133 21.79 -2.95 7.39
CA VAL A 133 22.62 -4.05 6.86
C VAL A 133 21.87 -5.38 6.98
N LYS A 134 21.26 -5.64 8.14
CA LYS A 134 20.38 -6.80 8.32
C LYS A 134 19.17 -6.74 7.38
N LEU A 135 18.54 -5.57 7.25
CA LEU A 135 17.39 -5.38 6.36
C LEU A 135 17.75 -5.74 4.92
N ASP A 136 18.86 -5.23 4.39
CA ASP A 136 19.31 -5.51 3.02
C ASP A 136 19.59 -7.01 2.81
N ALA A 137 20.24 -7.65 3.77
CA ALA A 137 20.48 -9.11 3.74
C ALA A 137 19.16 -9.90 3.70
N TRP A 138 18.14 -9.48 4.46
CA TRP A 138 16.82 -10.12 4.45
C TRP A 138 16.06 -9.87 3.16
N LEU A 139 16.07 -8.63 2.63
CA LEU A 139 15.45 -8.29 1.35
C LEU A 139 16.10 -9.08 0.20
N THR A 140 17.43 -9.21 0.20
CA THR A 140 18.18 -10.05 -0.74
C THR A 140 17.72 -11.50 -0.68
N ARG A 141 17.65 -12.09 0.52
CA ARG A 141 17.22 -13.47 0.74
C ARG A 141 15.76 -13.71 0.29
N LEU A 142 14.92 -12.68 0.34
CA LEU A 142 13.52 -12.72 -0.05
C LEU A 142 13.28 -12.28 -1.50
N HIS A 143 14.30 -11.86 -2.23
CA HIS A 143 14.18 -11.26 -3.58
C HIS A 143 13.20 -10.09 -3.62
N MET A 144 13.26 -9.20 -2.61
CA MET A 144 12.36 -8.05 -2.44
C MET A 144 13.10 -6.71 -2.48
N GLN A 145 14.39 -6.69 -2.84
CA GLN A 145 15.18 -5.46 -2.89
C GLN A 145 14.60 -4.43 -3.83
N ASP A 146 14.23 -4.83 -5.05
CA ASP A 146 13.69 -3.90 -6.05
C ASP A 146 12.31 -3.37 -5.64
N MET A 147 11.49 -4.18 -4.94
CA MET A 147 10.22 -3.70 -4.39
C MET A 147 10.44 -2.69 -3.26
N ALA A 148 11.33 -2.96 -2.33
CA ALA A 148 11.68 -2.02 -1.26
C ALA A 148 12.25 -0.72 -1.85
N GLN A 149 13.12 -0.82 -2.85
CA GLN A 149 13.66 0.34 -3.58
C GLN A 149 12.56 1.14 -4.27
N LEU A 150 11.55 0.49 -4.87
CA LEU A 150 10.38 1.15 -5.45
C LEU A 150 9.58 1.89 -4.37
N GLU A 151 9.29 1.26 -3.23
CA GLU A 151 8.55 1.87 -2.12
C GLU A 151 9.28 3.11 -1.57
N GLY A 152 10.58 3.00 -1.34
CA GLY A 152 11.41 4.14 -0.93
C GLY A 152 11.49 5.23 -2.00
N SER A 153 11.58 4.87 -3.28
CA SER A 153 11.54 5.83 -4.39
C SER A 153 10.22 6.59 -4.45
N ILE A 154 9.11 5.97 -4.06
CA ILE A 154 7.81 6.65 -3.95
C ILE A 154 7.83 7.67 -2.80
N LEU A 155 8.44 7.34 -1.65
CA LEU A 155 8.60 8.30 -0.55
C LEU A 155 9.39 9.53 -1.00
N ILE A 156 10.46 9.34 -1.76
CA ILE A 156 11.26 10.45 -2.31
C ILE A 156 10.45 11.26 -3.33
N ALA A 157 9.86 10.59 -4.32
CA ALA A 157 9.23 11.26 -5.45
C ALA A 157 7.89 11.94 -5.12
N VAL A 158 7.16 11.45 -4.10
CA VAL A 158 5.79 11.89 -3.76
C VAL A 158 5.72 12.62 -2.43
N PHE A 159 6.49 12.19 -1.43
CA PHE A 159 6.40 12.68 -0.07
C PHE A 159 7.60 13.55 0.36
N GLY A 160 8.54 13.82 -0.55
CA GLY A 160 9.66 14.73 -0.32
C GLY A 160 10.66 14.22 0.71
N PHE A 161 10.87 12.92 0.77
CA PHE A 161 11.97 12.34 1.53
C PHE A 161 13.29 12.59 0.80
N GLU A 162 14.36 12.77 1.55
CA GLU A 162 15.72 12.80 1.00
C GLU A 162 16.25 11.36 0.90
N GLN A 163 17.20 11.13 -0.01
CA GLN A 163 17.70 9.77 -0.25
C GLN A 163 18.47 9.20 0.95
N ASP A 164 19.09 10.05 1.73
CA ASP A 164 19.80 9.69 2.98
C ASP A 164 18.87 9.29 4.11
N GLU A 165 17.60 9.72 4.09
CA GLU A 165 16.56 9.25 5.02
C GLU A 165 16.17 7.76 4.74
N ILE A 166 16.53 7.20 3.56
CA ILE A 166 16.11 5.87 3.12
C ILE A 166 17.32 5.07 2.62
N PRO A 167 18.18 4.54 3.51
CA PRO A 167 19.47 3.91 3.15
C PRO A 167 19.37 2.70 2.23
N PHE A 168 18.22 2.02 2.14
CA PHE A 168 18.00 0.90 1.23
C PHE A 168 17.65 1.32 -0.21
N VAL A 169 17.51 2.61 -0.48
CA VAL A 169 17.32 3.14 -1.84
C VAL A 169 18.67 3.52 -2.42
N GLN A 170 19.24 2.64 -3.21
CA GLN A 170 20.51 2.92 -3.89
C GLN A 170 20.33 3.88 -5.07
N LYS A 171 19.22 3.77 -5.79
CA LYS A 171 18.88 4.59 -6.94
C LYS A 171 17.39 4.85 -7.01
N VAL A 172 17.01 6.12 -7.08
CA VAL A 172 15.59 6.50 -7.22
C VAL A 172 15.02 6.02 -8.56
N GLU A 173 13.91 5.28 -8.49
CA GLU A 173 13.19 4.77 -9.65
C GLU A 173 12.52 5.91 -10.41
N LYS A 174 12.94 6.13 -11.67
CA LYS A 174 12.47 7.24 -12.51
C LYS A 174 10.96 7.23 -12.73
N ASP A 175 10.36 6.06 -12.77
CA ASP A 175 8.92 5.88 -13.01
C ASP A 175 8.08 5.84 -11.73
N ALA A 176 8.68 5.96 -10.53
CA ALA A 176 7.97 5.85 -9.24
C ALA A 176 6.76 6.79 -9.15
N TYR A 177 6.94 8.07 -9.48
CA TYR A 177 5.85 9.06 -9.50
C TYR A 177 4.73 8.68 -10.47
N LYS A 178 5.08 8.34 -11.71
CA LYS A 178 4.12 7.97 -12.76
C LYS A 178 3.37 6.68 -12.42
N LEU A 179 4.08 5.72 -11.82
CA LEU A 179 3.52 4.44 -11.38
C LEU A 179 2.53 4.67 -10.23
N THR A 180 2.87 5.55 -9.28
CA THR A 180 1.98 5.95 -8.19
C THR A 180 0.70 6.59 -8.70
N LEU A 181 0.79 7.61 -9.58
CA LEU A 181 -0.38 8.26 -10.16
C LEU A 181 -1.28 7.29 -10.92
N ARG A 182 -0.70 6.37 -11.69
CA ARG A 182 -1.46 5.33 -12.39
C ARG A 182 -2.18 4.42 -11.40
N SER A 183 -1.49 3.96 -10.36
CA SER A 183 -2.06 3.05 -9.36
C SER A 183 -3.24 3.68 -8.62
N ILE A 184 -3.11 4.93 -8.17
CA ILE A 184 -4.19 5.69 -7.53
C ILE A 184 -5.39 5.85 -8.46
N SER A 185 -5.14 6.22 -9.73
CA SER A 185 -6.20 6.43 -10.72
C SER A 185 -6.97 5.15 -11.06
N TYR A 186 -6.30 4.00 -11.07
CA TYR A 186 -6.93 2.70 -11.33
C TYR A 186 -7.73 2.22 -10.13
N LEU A 187 -7.20 2.35 -8.92
CA LEU A 187 -7.89 1.95 -7.70
C LEU A 187 -9.21 2.72 -7.53
N ALA A 188 -9.19 4.03 -7.72
CA ALA A 188 -10.40 4.86 -7.66
C ALA A 188 -11.46 4.46 -8.71
N LYS A 189 -11.05 4.05 -9.91
CA LYS A 189 -11.97 3.58 -10.97
C LYS A 189 -12.53 2.19 -10.65
N ASP A 190 -11.71 1.31 -10.10
CA ASP A 190 -12.13 -0.05 -9.74
C ASP A 190 -13.11 0.00 -8.56
N THR A 191 -12.85 0.81 -7.54
CA THR A 191 -13.75 1.03 -6.40
C THR A 191 -15.08 1.64 -6.83
N ALA A 192 -15.07 2.64 -7.73
CA ALA A 192 -16.30 3.24 -8.25
C ALA A 192 -17.16 2.22 -9.03
N LYS A 193 -16.54 1.32 -9.79
CA LYS A 193 -17.27 0.25 -10.50
C LYS A 193 -17.87 -0.77 -9.54
N GLU A 194 -17.15 -1.16 -8.49
CA GLU A 194 -17.67 -2.06 -7.45
C GLU A 194 -18.88 -1.46 -6.73
N TRP A 195 -18.91 -0.16 -6.49
CA TRP A 195 -20.06 0.54 -5.93
C TRP A 195 -21.29 0.50 -6.84
N HIS A 196 -21.13 0.71 -8.14
CA HIS A 196 -22.22 0.63 -9.11
C HIS A 196 -22.76 -0.80 -9.24
N PHE A 197 -21.92 -1.82 -9.15
CA PHE A 197 -22.38 -3.23 -9.20
C PHE A 197 -23.14 -3.65 -7.94
N ARG A 198 -22.80 -3.15 -6.75
CA ARG A 198 -23.54 -3.43 -5.51
C ARG A 198 -24.94 -2.79 -5.49
N GLN A 199 -25.19 -1.73 -6.23
CA GLN A 199 -26.52 -1.10 -6.33
C GLN A 199 -27.46 -1.79 -7.30
N ASN A 200 -26.97 -2.52 -8.28
CA ASN A 200 -27.80 -3.28 -9.20
C ASN A 200 -27.94 -4.71 -8.67
N ASN A 201 -29.04 -4.96 -7.95
CA ASN A 201 -29.50 -6.29 -7.48
C ASN A 201 -29.95 -7.22 -8.63
N ALA A 202 -29.30 -7.19 -9.77
CA ALA A 202 -29.53 -8.08 -10.89
C ALA A 202 -28.40 -9.13 -10.94
N GLY A 203 -28.68 -10.26 -10.31
CA GLY A 203 -28.17 -11.61 -10.61
C GLY A 203 -26.74 -11.76 -11.09
N PHE A 204 -25.89 -12.30 -10.23
CA PHE A 204 -24.88 -13.31 -10.52
C PHE A 204 -24.38 -13.41 -11.97
N LEU A 205 -23.39 -12.59 -12.28
CA LEU A 205 -22.27 -12.91 -13.17
C LEU A 205 -21.16 -11.91 -12.82
N GLN A 206 -20.41 -12.21 -11.79
CA GLN A 206 -19.12 -11.55 -11.59
C GLN A 206 -18.32 -11.79 -12.86
N ASN A 207 -18.00 -10.74 -13.56
CA ASN A 207 -17.34 -10.82 -14.87
C ASN A 207 -15.88 -11.23 -14.63
N ASN A 208 -15.63 -12.54 -14.42
CA ASN A 208 -14.33 -13.15 -14.14
C ASN A 208 -13.24 -12.66 -15.11
N SER A 209 -13.63 -12.35 -16.34
CA SER A 209 -12.70 -11.79 -17.33
C SER A 209 -12.20 -10.39 -16.95
N ALA A 210 -13.01 -9.56 -16.28
CA ALA A 210 -12.60 -8.23 -15.85
C ALA A 210 -11.64 -8.31 -14.65
N VAL A 211 -11.91 -9.22 -13.70
CA VAL A 211 -11.03 -9.49 -12.55
C VAL A 211 -9.69 -10.05 -13.04
N LEU A 212 -9.71 -11.03 -13.94
CA LEU A 212 -8.51 -11.61 -14.52
C LEU A 212 -7.66 -10.56 -15.26
N ARG A 213 -8.28 -9.71 -16.08
CA ARG A 213 -7.58 -8.61 -16.79
C ARG A 213 -6.98 -7.61 -15.81
N ARG A 214 -7.66 -7.32 -14.70
CA ARG A 214 -7.16 -6.44 -13.65
C ARG A 214 -5.93 -7.03 -12.98
N ASN A 215 -6.00 -8.29 -12.58
CA ASN A 215 -4.90 -9.02 -11.95
C ASN A 215 -3.70 -9.15 -12.89
N LEU A 216 -3.93 -9.50 -14.16
CA LEU A 216 -2.87 -9.58 -15.17
C LEU A 216 -2.18 -8.23 -15.39
N ARG A 217 -2.94 -7.15 -15.52
CA ARG A 217 -2.39 -5.80 -15.70
C ARG A 217 -1.55 -5.37 -14.49
N ARG A 218 -1.98 -5.76 -13.29
CA ARG A 218 -1.25 -5.50 -12.05
C ARG A 218 0.04 -6.31 -12.00
N SER A 219 -0.02 -7.60 -12.31
CA SER A 219 1.14 -8.48 -12.36
C SER A 219 2.19 -7.99 -13.36
N ILE A 220 1.79 -7.60 -14.58
CA ILE A 220 2.71 -7.04 -15.58
C ILE A 220 3.40 -5.76 -15.06
N ARG A 221 2.72 -4.98 -14.24
CA ARG A 221 3.28 -3.73 -13.68
C ARG A 221 4.42 -3.98 -12.69
N TYR A 222 4.30 -5.02 -11.88
CA TYR A 222 5.23 -5.28 -10.77
C TYR A 222 6.17 -6.47 -11.00
N ILE A 223 6.04 -7.20 -12.11
CA ILE A 223 6.86 -8.38 -12.40
C ILE A 223 8.35 -8.07 -12.47
N GLY A 224 8.73 -6.86 -12.90
CA GLY A 224 10.12 -6.41 -12.92
C GLY A 224 10.73 -6.19 -11.54
N TYR A 225 9.90 -5.94 -10.52
CA TYR A 225 10.35 -5.65 -9.16
C TYR A 225 10.32 -6.86 -8.23
N ALA A 226 9.38 -7.80 -8.42
CA ALA A 226 9.29 -9.02 -7.62
C ALA A 226 8.77 -10.19 -8.46
N PRO A 227 9.56 -10.73 -9.41
CA PRO A 227 9.06 -11.69 -10.39
C PRO A 227 8.48 -12.96 -9.75
N LEU A 228 9.18 -13.56 -8.79
CA LEU A 228 8.74 -14.80 -8.14
C LEU A 228 7.43 -14.62 -7.38
N GLU A 229 7.32 -13.54 -6.62
CA GLU A 229 6.12 -13.24 -5.84
C GLU A 229 4.95 -12.87 -6.74
N THR A 230 5.20 -12.04 -7.75
CA THR A 230 4.17 -11.61 -8.71
C THR A 230 3.57 -12.78 -9.48
N ILE A 231 4.41 -13.70 -9.97
CA ILE A 231 3.95 -14.90 -10.68
C ILE A 231 3.15 -15.80 -9.74
N SER A 232 3.66 -16.06 -8.54
CA SER A 232 2.98 -16.91 -7.55
C SER A 232 1.64 -16.32 -7.13
N ASN A 233 1.59 -15.01 -6.89
CA ASN A 233 0.37 -14.30 -6.53
C ASN A 233 -0.66 -14.33 -7.67
N PHE A 234 -0.23 -14.17 -8.92
CA PHE A 234 -1.12 -14.28 -10.08
C PHE A 234 -1.76 -15.67 -10.16
N PHE A 235 -0.97 -16.74 -10.06
CA PHE A 235 -1.50 -18.11 -10.11
C PHE A 235 -2.38 -18.44 -8.91
N SER A 236 -2.05 -17.98 -7.71
CA SER A 236 -2.89 -18.16 -6.51
C SER A 236 -4.26 -17.50 -6.67
N ASN A 237 -4.28 -16.26 -7.16
CA ASN A 237 -5.53 -15.53 -7.42
C ASN A 237 -6.32 -16.14 -8.59
N PHE A 238 -5.65 -16.66 -9.61
CA PHE A 238 -6.29 -17.36 -10.72
C PHE A 238 -6.94 -18.67 -10.25
N ALA A 239 -6.23 -19.49 -9.48
CA ALA A 239 -6.78 -20.74 -8.94
C ALA A 239 -8.01 -20.49 -8.04
N ARG A 240 -7.95 -19.44 -7.18
CA ARG A 240 -9.08 -19.04 -6.34
C ARG A 240 -10.29 -18.62 -7.19
N SER A 241 -10.07 -17.85 -8.25
CA SER A 241 -11.17 -17.43 -9.13
C SER A 241 -11.79 -18.58 -9.94
N LEU A 242 -11.08 -19.69 -10.14
CA LEU A 242 -11.65 -20.90 -10.74
C LEU A 242 -12.51 -21.69 -9.74
N GLN A 243 -12.07 -21.78 -8.48
CA GLN A 243 -12.85 -22.46 -7.42
C GLN A 243 -14.19 -21.77 -7.14
N GLU A 244 -14.22 -20.43 -7.18
CA GLU A 244 -15.47 -19.64 -7.01
C GLU A 244 -16.47 -19.78 -8.17
N ILE A 245 -16.10 -20.44 -9.28
CA ILE A 245 -17.01 -20.73 -10.41
C ILE A 245 -17.68 -22.10 -10.25
N GLU A 246 -17.07 -23.02 -9.50
CA GLU A 246 -17.56 -24.38 -9.31
C GLU A 246 -18.56 -24.52 -8.14
N GLU A 247 -18.72 -23.48 -7.31
CA GLU A 247 -19.76 -23.39 -6.28
C GLU A 247 -20.98 -22.58 -6.77
#